data_55bb1040a26efa7c87cebb0ae704c305
#
_entry.id   55bb1040a26efa7c87cebb0ae704c305
#
_cell.length_a   1.000
_cell.length_b   1.000
_cell.length_c   1.000
_cell.angle_alpha   90.00
_cell.angle_beta   90.00
_cell.angle_gamma   90.00
#
_symmetry.space_group_name_H-M   'P 1'
#
loop_
_entity.id
_entity.type
_entity.pdbx_description
1 polymer ?
#
loop_
_entity_poly.entity_id
_entity_poly.type
_entity_poly.pdbx_seq_one_letter_code
_entity_poly.pdbx_strand_id
1 'polypeptide(L)'
;WNAATRDFDYVHNEIPFTVDSGFIAVTGVAFAPDGLTGYVAAICHDDWTLVPDSMYYPVVIKTTDGGLTWGPKMRINLSCIGWFFQSLAYYYWTPAFEMDMEVDMNGNLHMIMAIGPAVGGFSIGTGVGQWGIFDVYTGNGGTTWNAELLGKPQTFRGTWGPCGSPPGS
;
A
#
# COMPACT_ATOMS: atom_id res chain seq x y z
N TRP A 1 27.80 -3.20 -0.69
CA TRP A 1 29.10 -3.25 -1.33
C TRP A 1 30.16 -3.78 -0.35
N ASN A 2 30.81 -4.88 -0.71
CA ASN A 2 31.91 -5.44 0.08
C ASN A 2 33.24 -4.91 -0.49
N ALA A 3 33.91 -4.04 0.26
CA ALA A 3 35.16 -3.43 -0.17
C ALA A 3 36.33 -4.42 -0.31
N ALA A 4 36.31 -5.54 0.39
CA ALA A 4 37.36 -6.56 0.34
C ALA A 4 37.27 -7.40 -0.94
N THR A 5 36.06 -7.75 -1.35
CA THR A 5 35.81 -8.53 -2.57
C THR A 5 35.59 -7.67 -3.80
N ARG A 6 35.32 -6.37 -3.62
CA ARG A 6 34.91 -5.41 -4.66
C ARG A 6 33.64 -5.85 -5.40
N ASP A 7 32.69 -6.41 -4.66
CA ASP A 7 31.44 -6.92 -5.16
C ASP A 7 30.31 -6.61 -4.18
N PHE A 8 29.08 -6.89 -4.57
CA PHE A 8 27.94 -6.82 -3.67
C PHE A 8 27.72 -8.17 -2.98
N ASP A 9 27.51 -8.12 -1.68
CA ASP A 9 26.99 -9.25 -0.95
C ASP A 9 25.46 -9.24 -1.08
N TYR A 10 24.89 -10.35 -1.50
CA TYR A 10 23.45 -10.50 -1.69
C TYR A 10 22.90 -11.38 -0.57
N VAL A 11 21.85 -10.90 0.07
CA VAL A 11 21.04 -11.69 0.99
C VAL A 11 19.71 -11.97 0.31
N HIS A 12 19.39 -13.23 0.14
CA HIS A 12 18.09 -13.64 -0.40
C HIS A 12 17.14 -13.93 0.78
N ASN A 13 16.09 -13.13 0.89
CA ASN A 13 15.01 -13.35 1.84
C ASN A 13 13.72 -13.62 1.06
N GLU A 14 13.12 -14.76 1.29
CA GLU A 14 11.80 -15.06 0.74
C GLU A 14 10.74 -14.48 1.67
N ILE A 15 9.90 -13.61 1.13
CA ILE A 15 8.83 -12.94 1.88
C ILE A 15 7.50 -13.37 1.27
N PRO A 16 6.77 -14.29 1.89
CA PRO A 16 5.48 -14.72 1.37
C PRO A 16 4.41 -13.67 1.65
N PHE A 17 4.11 -12.80 0.70
CA PHE A 17 2.97 -11.89 0.78
C PHE A 17 1.64 -12.59 0.47
N THR A 18 1.68 -13.63 -0.34
CA THR A 18 0.48 -14.36 -0.74
C THR A 18 0.48 -15.76 -0.15
N VAL A 19 -0.70 -16.32 0.01
CA VAL A 19 -0.93 -17.75 0.23
C VAL A 19 -1.56 -18.35 -1.02
N ASP A 20 -1.84 -19.65 -1.01
CA ASP A 20 -2.52 -20.33 -2.11
C ASP A 20 -3.74 -19.52 -2.58
N SER A 21 -3.81 -19.21 -3.86
CA SER A 21 -4.84 -18.41 -4.50
C SER A 21 -4.81 -16.89 -4.23
N GLY A 22 -3.88 -16.40 -3.43
CA GLY A 22 -3.68 -14.97 -3.26
C GLY A 22 -2.96 -14.32 -4.45
N PHE A 23 -3.04 -13.01 -4.58
CA PHE A 23 -2.31 -12.27 -5.59
C PHE A 23 -1.87 -10.88 -5.13
N ILE A 24 -0.81 -10.40 -5.77
CA ILE A 24 -0.16 -9.12 -5.51
C ILE A 24 -0.42 -8.20 -6.70
N ALA A 25 -0.86 -6.98 -6.42
CA ALA A 25 -1.09 -5.96 -7.43
C ALA A 25 0.15 -5.07 -7.63
N VAL A 26 0.75 -4.61 -6.53
CA VAL A 26 1.94 -3.74 -6.54
C VAL A 26 2.75 -3.97 -5.26
N THR A 27 4.06 -3.77 -5.36
CA THR A 27 4.98 -3.84 -4.21
C THR A 27 5.87 -2.62 -4.17
N GLY A 28 6.33 -2.27 -2.97
CA GLY A 28 7.30 -1.22 -2.74
C GLY A 28 8.26 -1.59 -1.61
N VAL A 29 9.41 -0.93 -1.58
CA VAL A 29 10.39 -1.02 -0.50
C VAL A 29 10.95 0.36 -0.20
N ALA A 30 11.05 0.70 1.08
CA ALA A 30 11.68 1.93 1.53
C ALA A 30 12.43 1.70 2.84
N PHE A 31 13.52 2.46 3.02
CA PHE A 31 14.32 2.47 4.23
C PHE A 31 14.43 3.88 4.78
N ALA A 32 14.47 3.99 6.11
CA ALA A 32 14.84 5.22 6.77
C ALA A 32 16.29 5.63 6.41
N PRO A 33 16.65 6.90 6.58
CA PRO A 33 18.01 7.38 6.30
C PRO A 33 19.12 6.67 7.10
N ASP A 34 18.78 6.00 8.20
CA ASP A 34 19.72 5.19 8.98
C ASP A 34 20.12 3.89 8.26
N GLY A 35 19.40 3.48 7.22
CA GLY A 35 19.59 2.25 6.47
C GLY A 35 19.25 0.97 7.26
N LEU A 36 18.77 1.08 8.50
CA LEU A 36 18.47 -0.05 9.37
C LEU A 36 16.95 -0.33 9.42
N THR A 37 16.17 0.72 9.66
CA THR A 37 14.71 0.61 9.68
C THR A 37 14.17 0.66 8.26
N GLY A 38 13.45 -0.38 7.87
CA GLY A 38 12.86 -0.45 6.53
C GLY A 38 11.56 -1.22 6.50
N TYR A 39 10.84 -1.05 5.41
CA TYR A 39 9.58 -1.74 5.17
C TYR A 39 9.51 -2.24 3.73
N VAL A 40 8.88 -3.38 3.57
CA VAL A 40 8.35 -3.84 2.29
C VAL A 40 6.83 -3.84 2.42
N ALA A 41 6.16 -3.24 1.47
CA ALA A 41 4.71 -3.19 1.41
C ALA A 41 4.21 -3.79 0.10
N ALA A 42 3.02 -4.38 0.15
CA ALA A 42 2.32 -4.85 -1.03
C ALA A 42 0.84 -4.47 -0.94
N ILE A 43 0.25 -4.06 -2.05
CA ILE A 43 -1.19 -4.06 -2.22
C ILE A 43 -1.55 -5.45 -2.77
N CYS A 44 -2.23 -6.22 -1.98
CA CYS A 44 -2.52 -7.61 -2.32
C CYS A 44 -3.82 -8.11 -1.66
N HIS A 45 -4.17 -9.32 -1.99
CA HIS A 45 -5.15 -10.13 -1.30
C HIS A 45 -4.45 -11.44 -0.93
N ASP A 46 -4.07 -11.58 0.33
CA ASP A 46 -3.25 -12.70 0.80
C ASP A 46 -3.99 -13.70 1.70
N ASP A 47 -5.22 -13.40 2.07
CA ASP A 47 -6.00 -14.26 2.96
C ASP A 47 -7.51 -14.09 2.74
N TRP A 48 -8.13 -15.08 2.12
CA TRP A 48 -9.56 -15.10 1.82
C TRP A 48 -10.46 -15.22 3.06
N THR A 49 -9.89 -15.51 4.22
CA THR A 49 -10.69 -15.68 5.46
C THR A 49 -10.85 -14.40 6.26
N LEU A 50 -10.03 -13.37 5.99
CA LEU A 50 -9.93 -12.18 6.83
C LEU A 50 -10.76 -10.98 6.35
N VAL A 51 -11.08 -10.92 5.08
CA VAL A 51 -11.84 -9.82 4.49
C VAL A 51 -12.88 -10.37 3.53
N PRO A 52 -13.99 -9.66 3.35
CA PRO A 52 -14.98 -10.05 2.37
C PRO A 52 -14.35 -10.18 0.99
N ASP A 53 -14.84 -11.16 0.27
CA ASP A 53 -14.40 -11.47 -1.08
C ASP A 53 -14.21 -10.22 -1.94
N SER A 54 -13.10 -10.19 -2.66
CA SER A 54 -12.92 -9.27 -3.77
C SER A 54 -12.50 -7.84 -3.40
N MET A 55 -11.58 -7.67 -2.44
CA MET A 55 -10.91 -6.40 -2.19
C MET A 55 -9.41 -6.57 -1.93
N TYR A 56 -8.66 -5.53 -2.26
CA TYR A 56 -7.25 -5.41 -1.89
C TYR A 56 -7.07 -4.69 -0.56
N TYR A 57 -5.94 -4.93 0.07
CA TYR A 57 -5.50 -4.19 1.25
C TYR A 57 -3.97 -4.12 1.30
N PRO A 58 -3.40 -3.14 2.00
CA PRO A 58 -1.97 -3.09 2.19
C PRO A 58 -1.52 -4.17 3.18
N VAL A 59 -0.46 -4.88 2.83
CA VAL A 59 0.27 -5.81 3.69
C VAL A 59 1.70 -5.33 3.79
N VAL A 60 2.21 -5.22 5.02
CA VAL A 60 3.50 -4.63 5.32
C VAL A 60 4.32 -5.57 6.18
N ILE A 61 5.61 -5.63 5.94
CA ILE A 61 6.59 -6.21 6.85
C ILE A 61 7.66 -5.19 7.17
N LYS A 62 8.27 -5.30 8.34
CA LYS A 62 9.28 -4.38 8.85
C LYS A 62 10.59 -5.09 9.12
N THR A 63 11.69 -4.41 8.84
CA THR A 63 13.04 -4.74 9.31
C THR A 63 13.56 -3.64 10.23
N THR A 64 14.49 -3.98 11.12
CA THR A 64 15.23 -3.05 11.99
C THR A 64 16.74 -3.29 11.93
N ASP A 65 17.19 -4.11 11.01
CA ASP A 65 18.58 -4.55 10.87
C ASP A 65 19.08 -4.47 9.42
N GLY A 66 18.50 -3.54 8.63
CA GLY A 66 18.91 -3.33 7.25
C GLY A 66 18.46 -4.42 6.27
N GLY A 67 17.40 -5.15 6.61
CA GLY A 67 16.86 -6.20 5.77
C GLY A 67 17.47 -7.58 5.98
N LEU A 68 18.32 -7.77 7.01
CA LEU A 68 18.87 -9.08 7.35
C LEU A 68 17.76 -10.01 7.88
N THR A 69 16.86 -9.46 8.67
CA THR A 69 15.66 -10.17 9.13
C THR A 69 14.39 -9.33 8.93
N TRP A 70 13.26 -10.00 8.76
CA TRP A 70 11.97 -9.37 8.56
C TRP A 70 10.97 -9.86 9.60
N GLY A 71 10.19 -8.91 10.12
CA GLY A 71 9.14 -9.18 11.08
C GLY A 71 7.90 -9.84 10.46
N PRO A 72 6.88 -10.08 11.28
CA PRO A 72 5.63 -10.67 10.81
C PRO A 72 4.87 -9.74 9.86
N LYS A 73 4.01 -10.33 9.03
CA LYS A 73 3.09 -9.58 8.18
C LYS A 73 2.09 -8.79 9.01
N MET A 74 1.95 -7.52 8.68
CA MET A 74 0.92 -6.60 9.22
C MET A 74 -0.07 -6.30 8.10
N ARG A 75 -1.31 -6.77 8.25
CA ARG A 75 -2.40 -6.46 7.33
C ARG A 75 -3.10 -5.20 7.80
N ILE A 76 -3.25 -4.23 6.91
CA ILE A 76 -3.85 -2.94 7.24
C ILE A 76 -5.30 -2.94 6.78
N ASN A 77 -6.21 -3.12 7.73
CA ASN A 77 -7.62 -2.93 7.45
C ASN A 77 -7.95 -1.43 7.39
N LEU A 78 -8.02 -0.89 6.17
CA LEU A 78 -8.31 0.53 5.96
C LEU A 78 -9.62 0.96 6.61
N SER A 79 -10.63 0.11 6.63
CA SER A 79 -11.93 0.43 7.22
C SER A 79 -11.89 0.62 8.74
N CYS A 80 -10.81 0.18 9.41
CA CYS A 80 -10.58 0.42 10.84
C CYS A 80 -9.82 1.71 11.13
N ILE A 81 -9.34 2.43 10.11
CA ILE A 81 -8.67 3.71 10.27
C ILE A 81 -9.72 4.81 10.44
N GLY A 82 -9.57 5.65 11.46
CA GLY A 82 -10.59 6.61 11.90
C GLY A 82 -11.15 7.52 10.80
N TRP A 83 -10.35 7.89 9.80
CA TRP A 83 -10.82 8.69 8.67
C TRP A 83 -11.86 7.95 7.81
N PHE A 84 -11.62 6.66 7.52
CA PHE A 84 -12.51 5.84 6.70
C PHE A 84 -13.72 5.36 7.47
N PHE A 85 -13.58 5.13 8.77
CA PHE A 85 -14.66 4.69 9.63
C PHE A 85 -15.84 5.69 9.69
N GLN A 86 -15.58 6.95 9.50
CA GLN A 86 -16.61 8.01 9.53
C GLN A 86 -17.52 8.02 8.28
N SER A 87 -17.15 7.33 7.24
CA SER A 87 -17.94 7.26 6.00
C SER A 87 -18.96 6.13 6.07
N LEU A 88 -20.11 6.41 6.65
CA LEU A 88 -21.20 5.45 6.89
C LEU A 88 -21.81 4.82 5.63
N ALA A 89 -21.43 5.26 4.44
CA ALA A 89 -22.03 4.79 3.18
C ALA A 89 -21.41 3.48 2.65
N TYR A 90 -20.18 3.14 3.09
CA TYR A 90 -19.45 2.00 2.54
C TYR A 90 -18.81 1.22 3.67
N TYR A 91 -18.99 -0.09 3.67
CA TYR A 91 -18.47 -0.98 4.71
C TYR A 91 -16.97 -1.25 4.58
N TYR A 92 -16.42 -1.12 3.36
CA TYR A 92 -15.04 -1.48 3.08
C TYR A 92 -14.36 -0.46 2.19
N TRP A 93 -13.08 -0.24 2.45
CA TRP A 93 -12.21 0.64 1.68
C TRP A 93 -11.06 -0.17 1.10
N THR A 94 -10.75 0.05 -0.17
CA THR A 94 -9.74 -0.67 -0.91
C THR A 94 -8.81 0.31 -1.61
N PRO A 95 -7.47 0.03 -1.64
CA PRO A 95 -6.55 0.81 -2.44
C PRO A 95 -6.67 0.41 -3.91
N ALA A 96 -6.27 1.34 -4.80
CA ALA A 96 -5.96 1.05 -6.18
C ALA A 96 -4.58 0.39 -6.31
N PHE A 97 -4.09 0.22 -7.53
CA PHE A 97 -2.85 -0.50 -7.82
C PHE A 97 -1.61 0.39 -7.78
N GLU A 98 -1.76 1.67 -7.59
CA GLU A 98 -0.67 2.62 -7.50
C GLU A 98 -0.33 2.88 -6.03
N MET A 99 0.93 2.72 -5.68
CA MET A 99 1.45 2.99 -4.34
C MET A 99 2.87 3.55 -4.47
N ASP A 100 3.15 4.61 -3.75
CA ASP A 100 4.50 5.06 -3.45
C ASP A 100 4.71 5.05 -1.95
N MET A 101 5.96 4.89 -1.49
CA MET A 101 6.23 4.78 -0.07
C MET A 101 7.57 5.39 0.32
N GLU A 102 7.60 5.94 1.53
CA GLU A 102 8.77 6.52 2.15
C GLU A 102 8.82 6.17 3.64
N VAL A 103 10.02 6.13 4.19
CA VAL A 103 10.24 5.99 5.64
C VAL A 103 10.89 7.27 6.16
N ASP A 104 10.25 7.92 7.12
CA ASP A 104 10.74 9.17 7.70
C ASP A 104 12.00 8.97 8.58
N MET A 105 12.58 10.08 9.05
CA MET A 105 13.76 10.07 9.91
C MET A 105 13.54 9.38 11.27
N ASN A 106 12.29 9.18 11.67
CA ASN A 106 11.92 8.51 12.92
C ASN A 106 11.60 7.02 12.70
N GLY A 107 11.75 6.53 11.46
CA GLY A 107 11.44 5.14 11.09
C GLY A 107 9.95 4.86 10.94
N ASN A 108 9.13 5.88 10.68
CA ASN A 108 7.72 5.73 10.39
C ASN A 108 7.49 5.54 8.90
N LEU A 109 6.62 4.61 8.55
CA LEU A 109 6.24 4.37 7.16
C LEU A 109 5.10 5.28 6.76
N HIS A 110 5.23 5.87 5.58
CA HIS A 110 4.22 6.60 4.82
C HIS A 110 3.95 5.87 3.51
N MET A 111 2.68 5.67 3.16
CA MET A 111 2.26 5.05 1.91
C MET A 111 1.24 5.94 1.22
N ILE A 112 1.60 6.47 0.07
CA ILE A 112 0.72 7.30 -0.74
C ILE A 112 0.01 6.42 -1.75
N MET A 113 -1.32 6.38 -1.68
CA MET A 113 -2.13 5.54 -2.55
C MET A 113 -3.51 6.14 -2.82
N ALA A 114 -4.09 5.77 -3.95
CA ALA A 114 -5.49 6.05 -4.23
C ALA A 114 -6.37 5.05 -3.48
N ILE A 115 -7.32 5.55 -2.69
CA ILE A 115 -8.23 4.72 -1.89
C ILE A 115 -9.67 5.15 -2.16
N GLY A 116 -10.56 4.17 -2.27
CA GLY A 116 -11.99 4.39 -2.43
C GLY A 116 -12.80 3.20 -1.89
N PRO A 117 -14.14 3.30 -1.95
CA PRO A 117 -15.00 2.21 -1.49
C PRO A 117 -14.82 0.97 -2.38
N ALA A 118 -14.77 -0.19 -1.74
CA ALA A 118 -14.81 -1.47 -2.43
C ALA A 118 -16.24 -1.72 -2.95
N VAL A 119 -16.34 -1.99 -4.25
CA VAL A 119 -17.64 -2.28 -4.89
C VAL A 119 -17.76 -3.73 -5.38
N GLY A 120 -16.84 -4.58 -4.92
CA GLY A 120 -16.74 -6.00 -5.27
C GLY A 120 -15.91 -6.26 -6.53
N GLY A 121 -15.54 -7.52 -6.76
CA GLY A 121 -14.77 -7.92 -7.94
C GLY A 121 -13.40 -7.25 -8.06
N PHE A 122 -12.74 -6.94 -6.94
CA PHE A 122 -11.48 -6.19 -6.87
C PHE A 122 -11.57 -4.80 -7.52
N SER A 123 -12.73 -4.19 -7.46
CA SER A 123 -12.99 -2.89 -8.06
C SER A 123 -13.16 -1.81 -6.99
N ILE A 124 -12.70 -0.61 -7.32
CA ILE A 124 -12.84 0.59 -6.51
C ILE A 124 -13.97 1.45 -7.06
N GLY A 125 -14.81 1.96 -6.16
CA GLY A 125 -15.84 2.91 -6.52
C GLY A 125 -15.23 4.28 -6.85
N THR A 126 -15.49 4.77 -8.05
CA THR A 126 -14.92 6.02 -8.60
C THR A 126 -15.92 7.16 -8.69
N GLY A 127 -17.07 7.04 -8.04
CA GLY A 127 -18.05 8.11 -7.98
C GLY A 127 -17.48 9.41 -7.40
N VAL A 128 -17.96 10.53 -7.85
CA VAL A 128 -17.47 11.86 -7.42
C VAL A 128 -17.49 11.99 -5.91
N GLY A 129 -16.33 12.30 -5.33
CA GLY A 129 -16.16 12.49 -3.90
C GLY A 129 -16.01 11.19 -3.08
N GLN A 130 -16.06 10.03 -3.70
CA GLN A 130 -15.99 8.74 -3.02
C GLN A 130 -14.57 8.19 -2.89
N TRP A 131 -13.59 8.76 -3.57
CA TRP A 131 -12.20 8.33 -3.56
C TRP A 131 -11.25 9.51 -3.46
N GLY A 132 -10.01 9.24 -3.11
CA GLY A 132 -8.96 10.25 -2.99
C GLY A 132 -7.57 9.64 -2.96
N ILE A 133 -6.58 10.50 -2.99
CA ILE A 133 -5.20 10.17 -2.71
C ILE A 133 -4.97 10.38 -1.22
N PHE A 134 -4.47 9.37 -0.55
CA PHE A 134 -4.23 9.36 0.88
C PHE A 134 -2.78 9.05 1.19
N ASP A 135 -2.28 9.66 2.25
CA ASP A 135 -1.14 9.16 3.00
C ASP A 135 -1.67 8.23 4.10
N VAL A 136 -1.31 6.96 4.04
CA VAL A 136 -1.57 5.98 5.09
C VAL A 136 -0.27 5.74 5.83
N TYR A 137 -0.23 6.09 7.10
CA TYR A 137 1.01 6.12 7.84
C TYR A 137 0.91 5.56 9.26
N THR A 138 2.07 5.23 9.81
CA THR A 138 2.21 4.82 11.21
C THR A 138 3.19 5.74 11.93
N GLY A 139 2.88 6.16 13.15
CA GLY A 139 3.79 6.91 14.03
C GLY A 139 4.41 6.06 15.14
N ASN A 140 4.25 4.74 15.10
CA ASN A 140 4.68 3.82 16.15
C ASN A 140 5.12 2.46 15.63
N GLY A 141 5.70 2.46 14.43
CA GLY A 141 6.32 1.27 13.84
C GLY A 141 5.35 0.20 13.38
N GLY A 142 4.10 0.55 13.06
CA GLY A 142 3.08 -0.36 12.55
C GLY A 142 2.08 -0.85 13.58
N THR A 143 2.15 -0.38 14.83
CA THR A 143 1.18 -0.76 15.87
C THR A 143 -0.19 -0.15 15.62
N THR A 144 -0.23 1.10 15.18
CA THR A 144 -1.46 1.79 14.76
C THR A 144 -1.24 2.50 13.43
N TRP A 145 -2.34 2.67 12.69
CA TRP A 145 -2.35 3.29 11.37
C TRP A 145 -3.28 4.48 11.36
N ASN A 146 -2.89 5.49 10.60
CA ASN A 146 -3.66 6.72 10.36
C ASN A 146 -3.78 6.93 8.86
N ALA A 147 -4.69 7.81 8.46
CA ALA A 147 -4.79 8.24 7.08
C ALA A 147 -5.08 9.74 7.01
N GLU A 148 -4.44 10.40 6.06
CA GLU A 148 -4.68 11.80 5.73
C GLU A 148 -5.04 11.93 4.25
N LEU A 149 -6.09 12.69 3.96
CA LEU A 149 -6.49 12.97 2.58
C LEU A 149 -5.57 14.04 2.00
N LEU A 150 -4.76 13.69 1.02
CA LEU A 150 -3.88 14.62 0.32
C LEU A 150 -4.58 15.35 -0.81
N GLY A 151 -5.55 14.70 -1.47
CA GLY A 151 -6.28 15.31 -2.56
C GLY A 151 -7.39 14.45 -3.13
N LYS A 152 -8.31 15.11 -3.83
CA LYS A 152 -9.40 14.48 -4.58
C LYS A 152 -9.26 14.79 -6.06
N PRO A 153 -8.52 13.99 -6.83
CA PRO A 153 -8.45 14.17 -8.27
C PRO A 153 -9.85 14.10 -8.91
N GLN A 154 -10.06 14.86 -9.97
CA GLN A 154 -11.35 14.87 -10.67
C GLN A 154 -11.55 13.62 -11.51
N THR A 155 -10.47 12.96 -11.92
CA THR A 155 -10.49 11.72 -12.71
C THR A 155 -9.66 10.66 -12.04
N PHE A 156 -10.20 9.45 -11.95
CA PHE A 156 -9.47 8.31 -11.34
C PHE A 156 -8.38 7.77 -12.27
N ARG A 157 -8.70 7.58 -13.53
CA ARG A 157 -7.74 7.20 -14.58
C ARG A 157 -8.07 7.98 -15.84
N GLY A 158 -7.05 8.55 -16.44
CA GLY A 158 -7.20 9.18 -17.75
C GLY A 158 -7.47 8.12 -18.83
N THR A 159 -8.35 8.42 -19.75
CA THR A 159 -8.50 7.62 -20.97
C THR A 159 -7.40 8.02 -21.94
N TRP A 160 -6.52 7.09 -22.29
CA TRP A 160 -5.54 7.28 -23.35
C TRP A 160 -6.20 6.97 -24.67
N GLY A 161 -6.48 8.00 -25.46
CA GLY A 161 -6.86 7.82 -26.84
C GLY A 161 -5.67 7.95 -27.79
N PRO A 162 -5.78 7.52 -29.04
CA PRO A 162 -4.77 7.80 -30.09
C PRO A 162 -4.53 9.32 -30.18
N CYS A 163 -3.30 9.72 -30.49
CA CYS A 163 -2.98 11.13 -30.74
C CYS A 163 -3.96 11.71 -31.78
N GLY A 164 -4.68 12.77 -31.40
CA GLY A 164 -5.69 13.40 -32.25
C GLY A 164 -7.13 13.03 -31.93
N SER A 165 -7.39 12.15 -30.97
CA SER A 165 -8.77 11.94 -30.47
C SER A 165 -9.17 13.09 -29.55
N PRO A 166 -10.35 13.68 -29.70
CA PRO A 166 -10.82 14.73 -28.81
C PRO A 166 -10.99 14.15 -27.39
N PRO A 167 -10.76 14.95 -26.33
CA PRO A 167 -11.01 14.51 -24.97
C PRO A 167 -12.49 14.16 -24.81
N GLY A 168 -12.77 12.93 -24.38
CA GLY A 168 -14.13 12.48 -24.07
C GLY A 168 -14.84 11.69 -25.17
N SER A 169 -14.14 11.18 -26.18
CA SER A 169 -14.69 10.24 -27.17
C SER A 169 -14.45 8.79 -26.77
#